data_bfe717deccd3c63b249f8d69ef5c3174
#
_entry.id   bfe717deccd3c63b249f8d69ef5c3174
#
_cell.length_a   1.000
_cell.length_b   1.000
_cell.length_c   1.000
_cell.angle_alpha   90.00
_cell.angle_beta   90.00
_cell.angle_gamma   90.00
#
_symmetry.space_group_name_H-M   'P 1'
#
loop_
_entity.id
_entity.type
_entity.pdbx_description
1 polymer ?
#
loop_
_entity_poly.entity_id
_entity_poly.type
_entity_poly.pdbx_seq_one_letter_code
_entity_poly.pdbx_strand_id
1 'polypeptide(L)'
;MQNAAGGKGERGEQAASQQGKAGLRLQHALPDARILYVSATGATTVHNLAYAQRLGLWGGEDFPFANRAEFVQAIEAGGVAAMEVLARDLKALGLYAARSLSYEGVEYEIVEHRLTAEQTGIYDAYAGAFEIIHNNLSAALEAANITGAGPDGGTKTLNAQAKSAARSAFESAKQRFFNHLITAMKTPTLIAAIDRDLAEGHACVVQIVSTGEALLERRLADIPTEEWGDIAVDITPREYVLDYLAHSFPTQLFEPYTDGEGDLCSRPVMRDGQPVQCRDAIERRDRLIEHLGALAPVQGALDQIVQRFGTEQVAEVTGRSRRVVARIGADGERRLCVENRAGSANLA
;
A
#
# COMPACT_ATOMS: atom_id res chain seq x y z
N MET A 1 -13.14 8.96 -4.73
CA MET A 1 -13.61 8.93 -6.13
C MET A 1 -12.86 7.94 -7.02
N GLN A 2 -11.53 7.81 -6.93
CA GLN A 2 -10.70 6.99 -7.85
C GLN A 2 -11.11 5.52 -7.99
N ASN A 3 -11.75 4.89 -7.02
CA ASN A 3 -12.18 3.48 -7.06
C ASN A 3 -13.70 3.31 -6.93
N ALA A 4 -14.46 4.38 -7.20
CA ALA A 4 -15.90 4.38 -6.94
C ALA A 4 -16.72 3.65 -8.00
N ALA A 5 -16.27 3.67 -9.24
CA ALA A 5 -17.04 3.20 -10.37
C ALA A 5 -16.75 1.74 -10.79
N GLY A 6 -15.68 1.13 -10.28
CA GLY A 6 -15.14 -0.08 -10.89
C GLY A 6 -14.56 0.23 -12.29
N GLY A 7 -13.87 -0.69 -12.91
CA GLY A 7 -13.32 -0.50 -14.25
C GLY A 7 -12.54 -1.73 -14.72
N LYS A 8 -12.18 -1.75 -16.01
CA LYS A 8 -11.20 -2.69 -16.56
C LYS A 8 -9.80 -2.10 -16.32
N GLY A 9 -9.01 -2.75 -15.47
CA GLY A 9 -7.58 -2.47 -15.33
C GLY A 9 -6.75 -3.54 -16.04
N GLU A 10 -5.43 -3.38 -16.09
CA GLU A 10 -4.48 -4.37 -16.63
C GLU A 10 -4.60 -5.77 -15.99
N ARG A 11 -5.24 -5.87 -14.83
CA ARG A 11 -5.49 -7.11 -14.07
C ARG A 11 -6.94 -7.63 -14.15
N GLY A 12 -7.70 -7.18 -15.16
CA GLY A 12 -9.12 -7.57 -15.37
C GLY A 12 -10.13 -6.58 -14.76
N GLU A 13 -11.39 -6.99 -14.67
CA GLU A 13 -12.46 -6.17 -14.12
C GLU A 13 -12.29 -5.99 -12.60
N GLN A 14 -12.19 -4.73 -12.17
CA GLN A 14 -12.22 -4.36 -10.76
C GLN A 14 -13.61 -3.91 -10.37
N ALA A 15 -14.21 -4.55 -9.36
CA ALA A 15 -15.47 -4.11 -8.80
C ALA A 15 -15.32 -2.75 -8.11
N ALA A 16 -16.40 -1.95 -8.14
CA ALA A 16 -16.46 -0.70 -7.38
C ALA A 16 -16.17 -0.93 -5.88
N SER A 17 -15.40 -0.04 -5.26
CA SER A 17 -15.08 -0.14 -3.82
C SER A 17 -16.34 -0.07 -2.96
N GLN A 18 -16.31 -0.68 -1.78
CA GLN A 18 -17.43 -0.64 -0.83
C GLN A 18 -17.76 0.80 -0.40
N GLN A 19 -16.72 1.64 -0.22
CA GLN A 19 -16.88 3.07 0.07
C GLN A 19 -17.55 3.80 -1.09
N GLY A 20 -17.17 3.50 -2.33
CA GLY A 20 -17.80 4.07 -3.52
C GLY A 20 -19.27 3.70 -3.62
N LYS A 21 -19.62 2.43 -3.39
CA LYS A 21 -21.01 1.96 -3.35
C LYS A 21 -21.81 2.64 -2.23
N ALA A 22 -21.25 2.76 -1.03
CA ALA A 22 -21.88 3.44 0.10
C ALA A 22 -22.12 4.93 -0.21
N GLY A 23 -21.14 5.63 -0.80
CA GLY A 23 -21.30 7.02 -1.20
C GLY A 23 -22.35 7.23 -2.26
N LEU A 24 -22.50 6.34 -3.25
CA LEU A 24 -23.61 6.40 -4.21
C LEU A 24 -24.97 6.17 -3.55
N ARG A 25 -25.08 5.18 -2.67
CA ARG A 25 -26.31 4.91 -1.90
C ARG A 25 -26.72 6.13 -1.07
N LEU A 26 -25.74 6.79 -0.42
CA LEU A 26 -25.99 8.00 0.35
C LEU A 26 -26.53 9.14 -0.52
N GLN A 27 -25.96 9.33 -1.71
CA GLN A 27 -26.42 10.33 -2.67
C GLN A 27 -27.86 10.08 -3.12
N HIS A 28 -28.25 8.81 -3.32
CA HIS A 28 -29.62 8.43 -3.70
C HIS A 28 -30.59 8.54 -2.53
N ALA A 29 -30.18 8.18 -1.33
CA ALA A 29 -31.02 8.22 -0.14
C ALA A 29 -31.35 9.64 0.33
N LEU A 30 -30.49 10.60 -0.01
CA LEU A 30 -30.61 12.00 0.39
C LEU A 30 -30.66 12.92 -0.84
N PRO A 31 -31.77 12.92 -1.60
CA PRO A 31 -31.88 13.65 -2.87
C PRO A 31 -31.70 15.17 -2.73
N ASP A 32 -32.10 15.75 -1.61
CA ASP A 32 -32.04 17.20 -1.36
C ASP A 32 -30.72 17.63 -0.67
N ALA A 33 -29.83 16.69 -0.33
CA ALA A 33 -28.57 17.03 0.29
C ALA A 33 -27.65 17.79 -0.66
N ARG A 34 -26.99 18.83 -0.14
CA ARG A 34 -25.90 19.53 -0.85
C ARG A 34 -24.63 18.71 -0.76
N ILE A 35 -24.03 18.39 -1.91
CA ILE A 35 -22.85 17.54 -2.00
C ILE A 35 -21.69 18.33 -2.60
N LEU A 36 -20.57 18.37 -1.88
CA LEU A 36 -19.30 18.90 -2.35
C LEU A 36 -18.32 17.75 -2.62
N TYR A 37 -17.86 17.63 -3.86
CA TYR A 37 -16.81 16.68 -4.23
C TYR A 37 -15.46 17.36 -4.12
N VAL A 38 -14.57 16.82 -3.29
CA VAL A 38 -13.20 17.34 -3.10
C VAL A 38 -12.19 16.29 -3.50
N SER A 39 -11.26 16.66 -4.37
CA SER A 39 -10.17 15.77 -4.81
C SER A 39 -8.95 16.60 -5.19
N ALA A 40 -7.77 16.15 -4.81
CA ALA A 40 -6.50 16.79 -5.19
C ALA A 40 -6.20 16.66 -6.68
N THR A 41 -6.63 15.57 -7.33
CA THR A 41 -6.28 15.22 -8.72
C THR A 41 -7.47 15.33 -9.70
N GLY A 42 -8.65 15.69 -9.20
CA GLY A 42 -9.87 15.66 -10.00
C GLY A 42 -10.28 14.24 -10.40
N ALA A 43 -11.00 14.12 -11.51
CA ALA A 43 -11.34 12.82 -12.09
C ALA A 43 -10.27 12.41 -13.10
N THR A 44 -9.54 11.33 -12.81
CA THR A 44 -8.49 10.79 -13.68
C THR A 44 -9.04 10.04 -14.89
N THR A 45 -10.28 9.56 -14.80
CA THR A 45 -11.01 8.89 -15.87
C THR A 45 -12.47 9.33 -15.88
N VAL A 46 -13.13 9.19 -17.02
CA VAL A 46 -14.57 9.49 -17.14
C VAL A 46 -15.41 8.61 -16.21
N HIS A 47 -15.00 7.37 -15.97
CA HIS A 47 -15.69 6.49 -15.03
C HIS A 47 -15.70 7.04 -13.61
N ASN A 48 -14.61 7.70 -13.20
CA ASN A 48 -14.53 8.36 -11.89
C ASN A 48 -15.39 9.63 -11.85
N LEU A 49 -15.46 10.38 -12.95
CA LEU A 49 -16.35 11.54 -13.07
C LEU A 49 -17.83 11.12 -13.01
N ALA A 50 -18.16 9.96 -13.58
CA ALA A 50 -19.49 9.38 -13.54
C ALA A 50 -20.01 9.02 -12.11
N TYR A 51 -19.16 9.11 -11.08
CA TYR A 51 -19.57 9.06 -9.67
C TYR A 51 -20.24 10.35 -9.21
N ALA A 52 -19.91 11.48 -9.82
CA ALA A 52 -20.36 12.81 -9.41
C ALA A 52 -21.74 13.18 -10.03
N GLN A 53 -22.73 12.32 -9.78
CA GLN A 53 -24.10 12.45 -10.32
C GLN A 53 -24.74 13.82 -10.03
N ARG A 54 -24.41 14.43 -8.89
CA ARG A 54 -24.98 15.72 -8.46
C ARG A 54 -24.45 16.92 -9.23
N LEU A 55 -23.47 16.73 -10.12
CA LEU A 55 -23.04 17.79 -11.04
C LEU A 55 -24.00 17.93 -12.24
N GLY A 56 -25.02 17.09 -12.35
CA GLY A 56 -26.00 17.16 -13.42
C GLY A 56 -25.42 16.85 -14.79
N LEU A 57 -24.54 15.86 -14.90
CA LEU A 57 -23.84 15.52 -16.16
C LEU A 57 -24.68 14.70 -17.12
N TRP A 58 -25.81 14.13 -16.68
CA TRP A 58 -26.75 13.33 -17.46
C TRP A 58 -28.13 13.31 -16.80
N GLY A 59 -29.16 12.92 -17.55
CA GLY A 59 -30.51 12.63 -17.02
C GLY A 59 -31.40 13.85 -16.80
N GLY A 60 -31.02 15.04 -17.26
CA GLY A 60 -31.85 16.23 -17.28
C GLY A 60 -32.43 16.50 -18.68
N GLU A 61 -33.52 17.25 -18.78
CA GLU A 61 -34.13 17.64 -20.06
C GLU A 61 -33.20 18.49 -20.94
N ASP A 62 -32.33 19.26 -20.33
CA ASP A 62 -31.37 20.15 -21.01
C ASP A 62 -30.00 19.51 -21.24
N PHE A 63 -29.81 18.24 -20.85
CA PHE A 63 -28.51 17.56 -21.00
C PHE A 63 -28.47 16.66 -22.24
N PRO A 64 -27.33 16.64 -22.98
CA PRO A 64 -27.19 15.84 -24.20
C PRO A 64 -27.16 14.33 -23.97
N PHE A 65 -27.11 13.88 -22.70
CA PHE A 65 -26.98 12.47 -22.33
C PHE A 65 -28.17 12.05 -21.45
N ALA A 66 -28.98 11.09 -21.91
CA ALA A 66 -30.15 10.61 -21.18
C ALA A 66 -29.76 9.84 -19.91
N ASN A 67 -28.59 9.20 -19.91
CA ASN A 67 -28.12 8.37 -18.79
C ASN A 67 -26.60 8.33 -18.68
N ARG A 68 -26.13 7.76 -17.55
CA ARG A 68 -24.71 7.63 -17.23
C ARG A 68 -23.91 6.88 -18.32
N ALA A 69 -24.47 5.83 -18.90
CA ALA A 69 -23.75 4.99 -19.87
C ALA A 69 -23.46 5.76 -21.16
N GLU A 70 -24.46 6.51 -21.65
CA GLU A 70 -24.28 7.39 -22.81
C GLU A 70 -23.26 8.48 -22.57
N PHE A 71 -23.30 9.13 -21.38
CA PHE A 71 -22.30 10.10 -20.99
C PHE A 71 -20.89 9.53 -21.00
N VAL A 72 -20.67 8.37 -20.35
CA VAL A 72 -19.36 7.72 -20.28
C VAL A 72 -18.88 7.37 -21.70
N GLN A 73 -19.72 6.77 -22.52
CA GLN A 73 -19.37 6.37 -23.89
C GLN A 73 -19.00 7.56 -24.75
N ALA A 74 -19.77 8.65 -24.69
CA ALA A 74 -19.51 9.84 -25.49
C ALA A 74 -18.20 10.54 -25.08
N ILE A 75 -17.94 10.67 -23.77
CA ILE A 75 -16.70 11.30 -23.29
C ILE A 75 -15.49 10.41 -23.55
N GLU A 76 -15.60 9.08 -23.43
CA GLU A 76 -14.52 8.16 -23.80
C GLU A 76 -14.18 8.23 -25.29
N ALA A 77 -15.18 8.30 -26.15
CA ALA A 77 -14.99 8.45 -27.58
C ALA A 77 -14.27 9.76 -27.96
N GLY A 78 -14.53 10.85 -27.22
CA GLY A 78 -13.89 12.14 -27.40
C GLY A 78 -12.54 12.30 -26.67
N GLY A 79 -12.17 11.34 -25.80
CA GLY A 79 -10.90 11.29 -25.09
C GLY A 79 -10.61 12.51 -24.21
N VAL A 80 -9.34 12.88 -24.13
CA VAL A 80 -8.87 14.01 -23.28
C VAL A 80 -9.52 15.34 -23.69
N ALA A 81 -9.68 15.57 -24.99
CA ALA A 81 -10.29 16.80 -25.49
C ALA A 81 -11.74 16.98 -24.98
N ALA A 82 -12.54 15.92 -24.98
CA ALA A 82 -13.91 15.97 -24.44
C ALA A 82 -13.91 16.22 -22.92
N MET A 83 -12.98 15.65 -22.19
CA MET A 83 -12.81 15.90 -20.75
C MET A 83 -12.43 17.35 -20.46
N GLU A 84 -11.57 17.97 -21.28
CA GLU A 84 -11.17 19.37 -21.13
C GLU A 84 -12.33 20.32 -21.43
N VAL A 85 -13.10 20.08 -22.50
CA VAL A 85 -14.30 20.87 -22.84
C VAL A 85 -15.30 20.78 -21.70
N LEU A 86 -15.59 19.58 -21.19
CA LEU A 86 -16.50 19.39 -20.07
C LEU A 86 -16.02 20.12 -18.81
N ALA A 87 -14.74 20.03 -18.49
CA ALA A 87 -14.17 20.73 -17.32
C ALA A 87 -14.29 22.26 -17.46
N ARG A 88 -14.07 22.79 -18.67
CA ARG A 88 -14.25 24.22 -18.98
C ARG A 88 -15.71 24.66 -18.78
N ASP A 89 -16.64 23.87 -19.31
CA ASP A 89 -18.06 24.19 -19.23
C ASP A 89 -18.58 24.11 -17.78
N LEU A 90 -18.16 23.10 -17.01
CA LEU A 90 -18.45 23.01 -15.57
C LEU A 90 -17.87 24.20 -14.79
N LYS A 91 -16.68 24.70 -15.18
CA LYS A 91 -16.11 25.94 -14.57
C LYS A 91 -16.95 27.14 -14.90
N ALA A 92 -17.38 27.30 -16.15
CA ALA A 92 -18.24 28.41 -16.59
C ALA A 92 -19.58 28.41 -15.85
N LEU A 93 -20.13 27.23 -15.55
CA LEU A 93 -21.36 27.07 -14.77
C LEU A 93 -21.16 27.23 -13.23
N GLY A 94 -19.93 27.40 -12.77
CA GLY A 94 -19.61 27.47 -11.33
C GLY A 94 -19.73 26.11 -10.59
N LEU A 95 -19.87 25.01 -11.30
CA LEU A 95 -20.01 23.64 -10.75
C LEU A 95 -18.67 22.97 -10.50
N TYR A 96 -17.58 23.52 -11.05
CA TYR A 96 -16.22 23.02 -10.87
C TYR A 96 -15.26 24.17 -10.59
N ALA A 97 -14.52 24.07 -9.49
CA ALA A 97 -13.43 24.97 -9.17
C ALA A 97 -12.11 24.20 -9.19
N ALA A 98 -11.18 24.64 -10.00
CA ALA A 98 -9.81 24.12 -10.01
C ALA A 98 -8.84 25.29 -10.05
N ARG A 99 -7.82 25.19 -9.19
CA ARG A 99 -6.69 26.11 -9.21
C ARG A 99 -5.66 25.59 -10.18
N SER A 100 -5.35 26.32 -11.22
CA SER A 100 -4.20 26.04 -12.07
C SER A 100 -2.95 26.58 -11.37
N LEU A 101 -1.95 25.73 -11.22
CA LEU A 101 -0.63 26.14 -10.75
C LEU A 101 0.22 26.44 -11.99
N SER A 102 0.98 27.54 -11.94
CA SER A 102 2.04 27.78 -12.92
C SER A 102 3.28 27.02 -12.48
N TYR A 103 3.94 26.37 -13.42
CA TYR A 103 5.25 25.77 -13.23
C TYR A 103 6.37 26.65 -13.81
N GLU A 104 6.06 27.91 -14.13
CA GLU A 104 7.06 28.89 -14.59
C GLU A 104 8.09 29.11 -13.48
N GLY A 105 9.37 28.97 -13.84
CA GLY A 105 10.47 29.09 -12.89
C GLY A 105 10.76 27.81 -12.07
N VAL A 106 10.05 26.70 -12.35
CA VAL A 106 10.35 25.40 -11.75
C VAL A 106 11.37 24.69 -12.63
N GLU A 107 12.50 24.36 -12.05
CA GLU A 107 13.49 23.47 -12.66
C GLU A 107 13.23 22.03 -12.22
N TYR A 108 13.49 21.08 -13.13
CA TYR A 108 13.29 19.66 -12.91
C TYR A 108 14.57 18.88 -13.19
N GLU A 109 15.05 18.17 -12.17
CA GLU A 109 16.24 17.31 -12.25
C GLU A 109 15.90 15.88 -11.84
N ILE A 110 16.43 14.90 -12.56
CA ILE A 110 16.38 13.49 -12.17
C ILE A 110 17.70 13.12 -11.52
N VAL A 111 17.67 12.85 -10.21
CA VAL A 111 18.83 12.36 -9.48
C VAL A 111 18.83 10.83 -9.51
N GLU A 112 19.75 10.25 -10.28
CA GLU A 112 19.90 8.81 -10.40
C GLU A 112 20.72 8.23 -9.24
N HIS A 113 20.25 7.11 -8.68
CA HIS A 113 21.01 6.30 -7.74
C HIS A 113 21.42 4.99 -8.40
N ARG A 114 22.72 4.70 -8.41
CA ARG A 114 23.26 3.41 -8.83
C ARG A 114 23.50 2.55 -7.60
N LEU A 115 22.93 1.33 -7.60
CA LEU A 115 23.17 0.40 -6.51
C LEU A 115 24.65 0.07 -6.40
N THR A 116 25.17 0.08 -5.19
CA THR A 116 26.52 -0.44 -4.89
C THR A 116 26.53 -1.97 -5.01
N ALA A 117 27.71 -2.58 -5.08
CA ALA A 117 27.85 -4.04 -5.08
C ALA A 117 27.22 -4.68 -3.82
N GLU A 118 27.37 -4.03 -2.66
CA GLU A 118 26.75 -4.46 -1.41
C GLU A 118 25.23 -4.38 -1.48
N GLN A 119 24.66 -3.26 -1.94
CA GLN A 119 23.24 -3.09 -2.12
C GLN A 119 22.64 -4.10 -3.11
N THR A 120 23.36 -4.38 -4.21
CA THR A 120 22.97 -5.41 -5.18
C THR A 120 22.95 -6.78 -4.52
N GLY A 121 23.98 -7.13 -3.75
CA GLY A 121 24.01 -8.41 -3.01
C GLY A 121 22.85 -8.55 -2.00
N ILE A 122 22.53 -7.48 -1.29
CA ILE A 122 21.36 -7.47 -0.37
C ILE A 122 20.05 -7.63 -1.16
N TYR A 123 19.89 -6.90 -2.27
CA TYR A 123 18.70 -6.99 -3.11
C TYR A 123 18.50 -8.41 -3.65
N ASP A 124 19.55 -9.03 -4.19
CA ASP A 124 19.52 -10.38 -4.75
C ASP A 124 19.22 -11.43 -3.68
N ALA A 125 19.77 -11.27 -2.46
CA ALA A 125 19.47 -12.16 -1.34
C ALA A 125 17.97 -12.12 -0.97
N TYR A 126 17.37 -10.94 -0.91
CA TYR A 126 15.93 -10.81 -0.67
C TYR A 126 15.09 -11.29 -1.86
N ALA A 127 15.52 -11.07 -3.11
CA ALA A 127 14.83 -11.61 -4.29
C ALA A 127 14.80 -13.14 -4.24
N GLY A 128 15.91 -13.78 -3.92
CA GLY A 128 15.98 -15.23 -3.71
C GLY A 128 15.08 -15.70 -2.55
N ALA A 129 15.04 -14.96 -1.45
CA ALA A 129 14.13 -15.26 -0.33
C ALA A 129 12.66 -15.21 -0.76
N PHE A 130 12.25 -14.23 -1.57
CA PHE A 130 10.89 -14.14 -2.09
C PHE A 130 10.55 -15.27 -3.08
N GLU A 131 11.52 -15.76 -3.86
CA GLU A 131 11.35 -16.97 -4.68
C GLU A 131 11.09 -18.19 -3.79
N ILE A 132 11.86 -18.36 -2.72
CA ILE A 132 11.67 -19.44 -1.74
C ILE A 132 10.28 -19.33 -1.09
N ILE A 133 9.86 -18.14 -0.68
CA ILE A 133 8.52 -17.90 -0.11
C ILE A 133 7.44 -18.26 -1.13
N HIS A 134 7.57 -17.88 -2.38
CA HIS A 134 6.60 -18.18 -3.45
C HIS A 134 6.43 -19.69 -3.64
N ASN A 135 7.54 -20.44 -3.70
CA ASN A 135 7.53 -21.89 -3.85
C ASN A 135 6.91 -22.56 -2.61
N ASN A 136 7.23 -22.12 -1.40
CA ASN A 136 6.63 -22.63 -0.17
C ASN A 136 5.15 -22.25 -0.04
N LEU A 137 4.73 -21.08 -0.53
CA LEU A 137 3.32 -20.69 -0.59
C LEU A 137 2.51 -21.69 -1.43
N SER A 138 3.01 -22.06 -2.61
CA SER A 138 2.37 -23.05 -3.47
C SER A 138 2.25 -24.41 -2.79
N ALA A 139 3.31 -24.89 -2.15
CA ALA A 139 3.30 -26.14 -1.39
C ALA A 139 2.39 -26.07 -0.14
N ALA A 140 2.32 -24.93 0.54
CA ALA A 140 1.42 -24.74 1.68
C ALA A 140 -0.07 -24.74 1.25
N LEU A 141 -0.39 -24.15 0.10
CA LEU A 141 -1.75 -24.19 -0.45
C LEU A 141 -2.18 -25.63 -0.79
N GLU A 142 -1.27 -26.45 -1.26
CA GLU A 142 -1.51 -27.88 -1.54
C GLU A 142 -1.65 -28.67 -0.24
N ALA A 143 -0.71 -28.55 0.70
CA ALA A 143 -0.75 -29.22 1.99
C ALA A 143 -1.99 -28.88 2.82
N ALA A 144 -2.49 -27.64 2.67
CA ALA A 144 -3.72 -27.17 3.31
C ALA A 144 -5.01 -27.55 2.56
N ASN A 145 -4.94 -28.30 1.44
CA ASN A 145 -6.09 -28.65 0.58
C ASN A 145 -6.84 -27.43 0.00
N ILE A 146 -6.17 -26.32 -0.20
CA ILE A 146 -6.70 -25.15 -0.96
C ILE A 146 -6.54 -25.39 -2.46
N THR A 147 -5.48 -26.09 -2.84
CA THR A 147 -5.26 -26.68 -4.16
C THR A 147 -5.04 -28.18 -4.03
N GLY A 148 -5.21 -28.94 -5.10
CA GLY A 148 -5.01 -30.39 -5.11
C GLY A 148 -4.68 -30.90 -6.51
N ALA A 149 -4.46 -32.23 -6.66
CA ALA A 149 -4.21 -32.85 -7.94
C ALA A 149 -5.45 -32.79 -8.84
N GLY A 150 -5.28 -32.34 -10.07
CA GLY A 150 -6.31 -32.37 -11.11
C GLY A 150 -6.31 -33.70 -11.86
N PRO A 151 -7.38 -33.99 -12.63
CA PRO A 151 -7.52 -35.21 -13.43
C PRO A 151 -6.38 -35.41 -14.45
N ASP A 152 -5.81 -34.31 -14.93
CA ASP A 152 -4.77 -34.30 -15.97
C ASP A 152 -3.34 -34.22 -15.38
N GLY A 153 -3.17 -34.50 -14.09
CA GLY A 153 -1.88 -34.38 -13.39
C GLY A 153 -1.45 -32.93 -13.08
N GLY A 154 -2.27 -31.94 -13.42
CA GLY A 154 -2.05 -30.54 -13.08
C GLY A 154 -2.63 -30.17 -11.70
N THR A 155 -2.45 -28.92 -11.29
CA THR A 155 -3.00 -28.42 -10.01
C THR A 155 -4.44 -27.92 -10.20
N LYS A 156 -5.42 -28.54 -9.52
CA LYS A 156 -6.81 -28.08 -9.44
C LYS A 156 -6.97 -27.13 -8.24
N THR A 157 -7.71 -26.03 -8.42
CA THR A 157 -8.08 -25.14 -7.33
C THR A 157 -9.34 -25.66 -6.64
N LEU A 158 -9.24 -25.99 -5.35
CA LEU A 158 -10.35 -26.49 -4.54
C LEU A 158 -11.08 -25.37 -3.79
N ASN A 159 -10.37 -24.29 -3.45
CA ASN A 159 -10.92 -23.08 -2.84
C ASN A 159 -10.34 -21.83 -3.50
N ALA A 160 -11.08 -21.28 -4.46
CA ALA A 160 -10.64 -20.12 -5.24
C ALA A 160 -10.48 -18.85 -4.38
N GLN A 161 -11.35 -18.65 -3.40
CA GLN A 161 -11.31 -17.49 -2.51
C GLN A 161 -10.07 -17.54 -1.61
N ALA A 162 -9.78 -18.66 -0.96
CA ALA A 162 -8.61 -18.81 -0.10
C ALA A 162 -7.30 -18.69 -0.90
N LYS A 163 -7.23 -19.30 -2.09
CA LYS A 163 -6.08 -19.16 -3.00
C LYS A 163 -5.84 -17.71 -3.43
N SER A 164 -6.90 -17.01 -3.84
CA SER A 164 -6.82 -15.61 -4.25
C SER A 164 -6.40 -14.71 -3.10
N ALA A 165 -6.95 -14.90 -1.89
CA ALA A 165 -6.58 -14.14 -0.71
C ALA A 165 -5.10 -14.33 -0.35
N ALA A 166 -4.62 -15.58 -0.31
CA ALA A 166 -3.21 -15.89 0.00
C ALA A 166 -2.24 -15.28 -1.03
N ARG A 167 -2.54 -15.38 -2.32
CA ARG A 167 -1.73 -14.77 -3.38
C ARG A 167 -1.73 -13.24 -3.32
N SER A 168 -2.89 -12.63 -3.11
CA SER A 168 -3.00 -11.16 -2.98
C SER A 168 -2.24 -10.64 -1.77
N ALA A 169 -2.28 -11.34 -0.65
CA ALA A 169 -1.53 -10.99 0.55
C ALA A 169 -0.01 -11.07 0.29
N PHE A 170 0.46 -12.14 -0.37
CA PHE A 170 1.86 -12.29 -0.77
C PHE A 170 2.33 -11.17 -1.70
N GLU A 171 1.61 -10.92 -2.80
CA GLU A 171 1.97 -9.87 -3.76
C GLU A 171 1.97 -8.48 -3.11
N SER A 172 1.01 -8.20 -2.24
CA SER A 172 0.95 -6.94 -1.50
C SER A 172 2.12 -6.77 -0.53
N ALA A 173 2.53 -7.84 0.15
CA ALA A 173 3.69 -7.81 1.05
C ALA A 173 4.99 -7.63 0.26
N LYS A 174 5.15 -8.35 -0.85
CA LYS A 174 6.29 -8.24 -1.77
C LYS A 174 6.45 -6.81 -2.31
N GLN A 175 5.38 -6.22 -2.85
CA GLN A 175 5.42 -4.87 -3.37
C GLN A 175 5.79 -3.84 -2.29
N ARG A 176 5.19 -3.93 -1.11
CA ARG A 176 5.52 -3.04 0.01
C ARG A 176 6.98 -3.18 0.42
N PHE A 177 7.44 -4.40 0.58
CA PHE A 177 8.83 -4.66 0.96
C PHE A 177 9.83 -4.04 -0.04
N PHE A 178 9.73 -4.38 -1.34
CA PHE A 178 10.68 -3.87 -2.33
C PHE A 178 10.58 -2.36 -2.51
N ASN A 179 9.39 -1.76 -2.40
CA ASN A 179 9.25 -0.31 -2.41
C ASN A 179 10.03 0.34 -1.26
N HIS A 180 9.95 -0.21 -0.06
CA HIS A 180 10.69 0.30 1.10
C HIS A 180 12.19 0.03 0.98
N LEU A 181 12.58 -1.17 0.54
CA LEU A 181 13.99 -1.55 0.35
C LEU A 181 14.68 -0.63 -0.64
N ILE A 182 14.10 -0.45 -1.83
CA ILE A 182 14.68 0.41 -2.89
C ILE A 182 14.69 1.87 -2.42
N THR A 183 13.65 2.35 -1.75
CA THR A 183 13.62 3.70 -1.19
C THR A 183 14.73 3.89 -0.17
N ALA A 184 14.92 2.93 0.73
CA ALA A 184 16.00 2.96 1.72
C ALA A 184 17.39 2.95 1.07
N MET A 185 17.59 2.14 0.02
CA MET A 185 18.84 2.07 -0.73
C MET A 185 19.18 3.38 -1.47
N LYS A 186 18.18 4.15 -1.89
CA LYS A 186 18.35 5.46 -2.54
C LYS A 186 18.69 6.58 -1.56
N THR A 187 18.38 6.41 -0.29
CA THR A 187 18.47 7.47 0.72
C THR A 187 19.87 8.10 0.84
N PRO A 188 21.00 7.39 0.73
CA PRO A 188 22.32 8.03 0.77
C PRO A 188 22.52 9.07 -0.34
N THR A 189 22.05 8.80 -1.56
CA THR A 189 22.10 9.76 -2.67
C THR A 189 21.16 10.95 -2.42
N LEU A 190 19.96 10.70 -1.88
CA LEU A 190 19.04 11.76 -1.47
C LEU A 190 19.65 12.65 -0.38
N ILE A 191 20.29 12.08 0.63
CA ILE A 191 20.98 12.82 1.69
C ILE A 191 22.08 13.71 1.11
N ALA A 192 22.87 13.21 0.16
CA ALA A 192 23.90 14.01 -0.50
C ALA A 192 23.29 15.17 -1.31
N ALA A 193 22.14 14.99 -1.95
CA ALA A 193 21.41 16.07 -2.62
C ALA A 193 20.88 17.09 -1.62
N ILE A 194 20.30 16.67 -0.51
CA ILE A 194 19.85 17.56 0.57
C ILE A 194 21.02 18.36 1.15
N ASP A 195 22.16 17.74 1.44
CA ASP A 195 23.35 18.41 1.97
C ASP A 195 23.83 19.51 0.99
N ARG A 196 23.82 19.24 -0.33
CA ARG A 196 24.15 20.23 -1.37
C ARG A 196 23.19 21.41 -1.35
N ASP A 197 21.89 21.13 -1.39
CA ASP A 197 20.86 22.16 -1.47
C ASP A 197 20.83 23.04 -0.20
N LEU A 198 21.05 22.44 0.98
CA LEU A 198 21.20 23.18 2.23
C LEU A 198 22.43 24.07 2.23
N ALA A 199 23.57 23.63 1.66
CA ALA A 199 24.79 24.45 1.53
C ALA A 199 24.59 25.64 0.61
N GLU A 200 23.67 25.55 -0.36
CA GLU A 200 23.26 26.64 -1.25
C GLU A 200 22.20 27.56 -0.63
N GLY A 201 21.74 27.27 0.60
CA GLY A 201 20.75 28.05 1.33
C GLY A 201 19.30 27.72 1.00
N HIS A 202 19.06 26.60 0.36
CA HIS A 202 17.71 26.13 0.05
C HIS A 202 17.07 25.36 1.22
N ALA A 203 15.74 25.38 1.29
CA ALA A 203 14.98 24.51 2.18
C ALA A 203 14.44 23.31 1.38
N CYS A 204 14.61 22.11 1.91
CA CYS A 204 14.24 20.87 1.23
C CYS A 204 12.90 20.34 1.74
N VAL A 205 12.01 19.95 0.82
CA VAL A 205 10.79 19.21 1.13
C VAL A 205 10.92 17.81 0.53
N VAL A 206 10.98 16.80 1.40
CA VAL A 206 11.16 15.40 1.00
C VAL A 206 9.82 14.67 1.10
N GLN A 207 9.35 14.14 -0.03
CA GLN A 207 8.19 13.28 -0.08
C GLN A 207 8.62 11.82 -0.22
N ILE A 208 8.18 10.97 0.70
CA ILE A 208 8.43 9.52 0.68
C ILE A 208 7.13 8.75 0.44
N VAL A 209 7.25 7.54 -0.12
CA VAL A 209 6.11 6.71 -0.50
C VAL A 209 5.31 6.22 0.71
N SER A 210 5.99 5.92 1.81
CA SER A 210 5.36 5.45 3.06
C SER A 210 6.28 5.73 4.25
N THR A 211 5.65 5.99 5.40
CA THR A 211 6.34 6.23 6.68
C THR A 211 6.60 4.96 7.49
N GLY A 212 5.95 3.84 7.14
CA GLY A 212 6.02 2.60 7.91
C GLY A 212 5.29 2.65 9.26
N GLU A 213 4.45 3.67 9.52
CA GLU A 213 3.77 3.90 10.81
C GLU A 213 3.08 2.65 11.37
N ALA A 214 2.24 1.99 10.57
CA ALA A 214 1.48 0.83 11.03
C ALA A 214 2.38 -0.35 11.44
N LEU A 215 3.57 -0.46 10.85
CA LEU A 215 4.56 -1.46 11.22
C LEU A 215 5.26 -1.08 12.52
N LEU A 216 5.67 0.19 12.63
CA LEU A 216 6.27 0.74 13.84
C LEU A 216 5.35 0.53 15.05
N GLU A 217 4.09 0.92 14.95
CA GLU A 217 3.12 0.81 16.05
C GLU A 217 2.90 -0.65 16.48
N ARG A 218 2.82 -1.60 15.53
CA ARG A 218 2.69 -3.03 15.85
C ARG A 218 3.92 -3.55 16.58
N ARG A 219 5.12 -3.22 16.12
CA ARG A 219 6.36 -3.65 16.77
C ARG A 219 6.54 -3.03 18.16
N LEU A 220 6.17 -1.77 18.33
CA LEU A 220 6.20 -1.12 19.64
C LEU A 220 5.17 -1.69 20.62
N ALA A 221 4.06 -2.24 20.13
CA ALA A 221 3.08 -2.91 20.99
C ALA A 221 3.63 -4.20 21.62
N ASP A 222 4.63 -4.84 21.00
CA ASP A 222 5.29 -6.04 21.50
C ASP A 222 6.45 -5.74 22.48
N ILE A 223 6.86 -4.46 22.61
CA ILE A 223 7.98 -4.03 23.44
C ILE A 223 7.45 -3.28 24.65
N PRO A 224 7.79 -3.70 25.89
CA PRO A 224 7.43 -2.96 27.10
C PRO A 224 7.89 -1.50 27.04
N THR A 225 7.07 -0.59 27.53
CA THR A 225 7.37 0.86 27.48
C THR A 225 8.63 1.24 28.25
N GLU A 226 9.00 0.45 29.24
CA GLU A 226 10.23 0.60 30.04
C GLU A 226 11.50 0.39 29.20
N GLU A 227 11.41 -0.40 28.14
CA GLU A 227 12.51 -0.69 27.22
C GLU A 227 12.64 0.34 26.09
N TRP A 228 11.70 1.27 25.94
CA TRP A 228 11.71 2.28 24.86
C TRP A 228 12.88 3.26 24.93
N GLY A 229 13.57 3.33 26.06
CA GLY A 229 14.78 4.13 26.24
C GLY A 229 16.04 3.55 25.59
N ASP A 230 16.04 2.26 25.29
CA ASP A 230 17.14 1.55 24.65
C ASP A 230 16.58 0.32 23.90
N ILE A 231 16.03 0.56 22.71
CA ILE A 231 15.45 -0.50 21.91
C ILE A 231 16.53 -1.17 21.04
N ALA A 232 16.64 -2.49 21.20
CA ALA A 232 17.53 -3.31 20.37
C ALA A 232 16.98 -3.58 18.96
N VAL A 233 15.80 -3.07 18.64
CA VAL A 233 15.08 -3.41 17.40
C VAL A 233 15.16 -2.26 16.41
N ASP A 234 15.93 -2.48 15.35
CA ASP A 234 15.88 -1.64 14.16
C ASP A 234 14.66 -2.07 13.31
N ILE A 235 13.71 -1.14 13.11
CA ILE A 235 12.52 -1.39 12.32
C ILE A 235 12.87 -1.23 10.84
N THR A 236 13.10 -2.36 10.21
CA THR A 236 13.58 -2.45 8.84
C THR A 236 12.47 -2.88 7.87
N PRO A 237 12.62 -2.68 6.57
CA PRO A 237 11.69 -3.23 5.58
C PRO A 237 11.44 -4.74 5.71
N ARG A 238 12.38 -5.51 6.27
CA ARG A 238 12.26 -6.96 6.55
C ARG A 238 11.00 -7.28 7.37
N GLU A 239 10.61 -6.40 8.26
CA GLU A 239 9.44 -6.60 9.12
C GLU A 239 8.12 -6.74 8.33
N TYR A 240 8.01 -6.15 7.13
CA TYR A 240 6.83 -6.34 6.27
C TYR A 240 6.66 -7.79 5.82
N VAL A 241 7.77 -8.50 5.59
CA VAL A 241 7.74 -9.91 5.17
C VAL A 241 7.50 -10.81 6.37
N LEU A 242 8.13 -10.51 7.51
CA LEU A 242 7.90 -11.23 8.77
C LEU A 242 6.43 -11.10 9.21
N ASP A 243 5.85 -9.90 9.13
CA ASP A 243 4.42 -9.68 9.43
C ASP A 243 3.51 -10.48 8.49
N TYR A 244 3.83 -10.53 7.20
CA TYR A 244 3.10 -11.36 6.24
C TYR A 244 3.17 -12.84 6.62
N LEU A 245 4.35 -13.36 6.91
CA LEU A 245 4.54 -14.76 7.29
C LEU A 245 3.79 -15.10 8.58
N ALA A 246 3.85 -14.22 9.59
CA ALA A 246 3.19 -14.43 10.86
C ALA A 246 1.66 -14.43 10.77
N HIS A 247 1.07 -13.53 9.95
CA HIS A 247 -0.38 -13.27 10.01
C HIS A 247 -1.15 -13.59 8.74
N SER A 248 -0.49 -13.74 7.59
CA SER A 248 -1.16 -13.88 6.29
C SER A 248 -0.71 -15.09 5.48
N PHE A 249 0.32 -15.82 5.94
CA PHE A 249 0.73 -17.06 5.30
C PHE A 249 -0.33 -18.14 5.55
N PRO A 250 -0.75 -18.93 4.52
CA PRO A 250 -1.88 -19.86 4.63
C PRO A 250 -1.50 -21.09 5.46
N THR A 251 -1.90 -21.09 6.72
CA THR A 251 -1.68 -22.22 7.66
C THR A 251 -2.96 -22.96 8.03
N GLN A 252 -4.14 -22.41 7.74
CA GLN A 252 -5.40 -23.06 8.03
C GLN A 252 -5.61 -24.30 7.17
N LEU A 253 -6.01 -25.42 7.79
CA LEU A 253 -6.34 -26.67 7.11
C LEU A 253 -7.75 -26.61 6.52
N PHE A 254 -7.89 -27.12 5.31
CA PHE A 254 -9.16 -27.32 4.62
C PHE A 254 -9.40 -28.81 4.38
N GLU A 255 -10.64 -29.23 4.29
CA GLU A 255 -11.04 -30.58 3.91
C GLU A 255 -11.72 -30.57 2.53
N PRO A 256 -11.33 -31.49 1.61
CA PRO A 256 -12.01 -31.63 0.34
C PRO A 256 -13.41 -32.18 0.51
N TYR A 257 -14.35 -31.70 -0.31
CA TYR A 257 -15.71 -32.27 -0.42
C TYR A 257 -16.22 -32.09 -1.84
N THR A 258 -17.22 -32.89 -2.22
CA THR A 258 -17.91 -32.74 -3.50
C THR A 258 -19.19 -31.95 -3.26
N ASP A 259 -19.38 -30.87 -4.02
CA ASP A 259 -20.58 -30.04 -3.92
C ASP A 259 -21.79 -30.67 -4.61
N GLY A 260 -22.97 -29.97 -4.59
CA GLY A 260 -24.21 -30.47 -5.18
C GLY A 260 -24.18 -30.56 -6.72
N GLU A 261 -23.20 -29.96 -7.38
CA GLU A 261 -22.99 -29.97 -8.83
C GLU A 261 -21.98 -31.06 -9.26
N GLY A 262 -21.36 -31.75 -8.29
CA GLY A 262 -20.36 -32.79 -8.52
C GLY A 262 -18.92 -32.24 -8.58
N ASP A 263 -18.71 -30.98 -8.30
CA ASP A 263 -17.40 -30.37 -8.29
C ASP A 263 -16.63 -30.60 -6.97
N LEU A 264 -15.34 -30.95 -7.10
CA LEU A 264 -14.45 -31.10 -5.97
C LEU A 264 -14.03 -29.70 -5.48
N CYS A 265 -14.47 -29.37 -4.26
CA CYS A 265 -14.20 -28.13 -3.54
C CYS A 265 -13.49 -28.39 -2.22
N SER A 266 -13.13 -27.35 -1.46
CA SER A 266 -12.66 -27.51 -0.09
C SER A 266 -13.25 -26.44 0.84
N ARG A 267 -13.39 -26.80 2.12
CA ARG A 267 -13.91 -25.93 3.19
C ARG A 267 -13.00 -25.95 4.42
N PRO A 268 -13.01 -24.87 5.25
CA PRO A 268 -12.18 -24.80 6.45
C PRO A 268 -12.51 -25.95 7.43
N VAL A 269 -11.49 -26.57 7.99
CA VAL A 269 -11.66 -27.52 9.10
C VAL A 269 -11.73 -26.73 10.40
N MET A 270 -12.81 -26.95 11.15
CA MET A 270 -13.03 -26.31 12.45
C MET A 270 -13.10 -27.38 13.55
N ARG A 271 -12.50 -27.11 14.71
CA ARG A 271 -12.62 -27.94 15.92
C ARG A 271 -12.93 -27.03 17.10
N ASP A 272 -14.03 -27.29 17.79
CA ASP A 272 -14.51 -26.49 18.94
C ASP A 272 -14.64 -24.99 18.60
N GLY A 273 -15.06 -24.68 17.37
CA GLY A 273 -15.19 -23.30 16.87
C GLY A 273 -13.86 -22.62 16.49
N GLN A 274 -12.73 -23.31 16.59
CA GLN A 274 -11.43 -22.80 16.22
C GLN A 274 -10.92 -23.43 14.91
N PRO A 275 -10.23 -22.66 14.05
CA PRO A 275 -9.66 -23.18 12.81
C PRO A 275 -8.51 -24.14 13.12
N VAL A 276 -8.56 -25.33 12.48
CA VAL A 276 -7.47 -26.30 12.56
C VAL A 276 -6.32 -25.86 11.65
N GLN A 277 -5.11 -25.93 12.17
CA GLN A 277 -3.90 -25.53 11.44
C GLN A 277 -3.24 -26.74 10.75
N CYS A 278 -2.70 -26.50 9.55
CA CYS A 278 -1.89 -27.46 8.80
C CYS A 278 -0.45 -27.46 9.34
N ARG A 279 0.01 -28.54 9.90
CA ARG A 279 1.34 -28.65 10.50
C ARG A 279 2.46 -28.41 9.50
N ASP A 280 2.37 -28.99 8.31
CA ASP A 280 3.39 -28.80 7.26
C ASP A 280 3.50 -27.33 6.82
N ALA A 281 2.36 -26.63 6.70
CA ALA A 281 2.35 -25.20 6.37
C ALA A 281 2.97 -24.34 7.48
N ILE A 282 2.74 -24.68 8.76
CA ILE A 282 3.39 -24.02 9.90
C ILE A 282 4.89 -24.23 9.87
N GLU A 283 5.38 -25.46 9.70
CA GLU A 283 6.81 -25.77 9.65
C GLU A 283 7.52 -25.05 8.49
N ARG A 284 6.84 -24.89 7.34
CA ARG A 284 7.34 -24.10 6.21
C ARG A 284 7.46 -22.63 6.57
N ARG A 285 6.41 -22.06 7.15
CA ARG A 285 6.39 -20.66 7.61
C ARG A 285 7.52 -20.36 8.59
N ASP A 286 7.71 -21.21 9.58
CA ASP A 286 8.69 -21.00 10.64
C ASP A 286 10.12 -21.04 10.10
N ARG A 287 10.42 -21.98 9.18
CA ARG A 287 11.70 -22.00 8.44
C ARG A 287 11.94 -20.75 7.60
N LEU A 288 10.90 -20.20 6.98
CA LEU A 288 11.00 -18.94 6.23
C LEU A 288 11.30 -17.76 7.15
N ILE A 289 10.69 -17.70 8.33
CA ILE A 289 10.98 -16.68 9.34
C ILE A 289 12.44 -16.73 9.78
N GLU A 290 12.96 -17.92 10.08
CA GLU A 290 14.38 -18.11 10.44
C GLU A 290 15.31 -17.67 9.30
N HIS A 291 15.02 -18.08 8.06
CA HIS A 291 15.82 -17.70 6.90
C HIS A 291 15.87 -16.18 6.71
N LEU A 292 14.74 -15.50 6.79
CA LEU A 292 14.68 -14.04 6.69
C LEU A 292 15.40 -13.34 7.85
N GLY A 293 15.35 -13.93 9.05
CA GLY A 293 16.07 -13.41 10.21
C GLY A 293 17.58 -13.33 10.02
N ALA A 294 18.15 -14.21 9.19
CA ALA A 294 19.57 -14.26 8.88
C ALA A 294 20.01 -13.24 7.82
N LEU A 295 19.08 -12.61 7.08
CA LEU A 295 19.44 -11.62 6.06
C LEU A 295 19.80 -10.27 6.68
N ALA A 296 20.70 -9.54 6.00
CA ALA A 296 21.15 -8.23 6.45
C ALA A 296 19.98 -7.24 6.54
N PRO A 297 19.80 -6.54 7.69
CA PRO A 297 18.79 -5.51 7.82
C PRO A 297 19.17 -4.26 7.02
N VAL A 298 18.17 -3.56 6.49
CA VAL A 298 18.35 -2.26 5.84
C VAL A 298 17.46 -1.25 6.54
N GLN A 299 18.07 -0.18 7.04
CA GLN A 299 17.35 0.86 7.78
C GLN A 299 16.35 1.60 6.88
N GLY A 300 15.17 1.95 7.41
CA GLY A 300 14.14 2.70 6.68
C GLY A 300 14.60 4.10 6.23
N ALA A 301 14.11 4.57 5.09
CA ALA A 301 14.53 5.85 4.51
C ALA A 301 14.28 7.05 5.44
N LEU A 302 13.10 7.12 6.07
CA LEU A 302 12.75 8.22 6.96
C LEU A 302 13.65 8.26 8.20
N ASP A 303 13.96 7.08 8.75
CA ASP A 303 14.80 6.98 9.93
C ASP A 303 16.27 7.33 9.60
N GLN A 304 16.76 6.97 8.41
CA GLN A 304 18.08 7.43 7.93
C GLN A 304 18.14 8.96 7.84
N ILE A 305 17.11 9.61 7.28
CA ILE A 305 17.05 11.08 7.15
C ILE A 305 17.01 11.74 8.54
N VAL A 306 16.12 11.29 9.42
CA VAL A 306 15.97 11.84 10.78
C VAL A 306 17.27 11.64 11.59
N GLN A 307 17.94 10.50 11.45
CA GLN A 307 19.19 10.21 12.16
C GLN A 307 20.39 11.01 11.60
N ARG A 308 20.37 11.36 10.31
CA ARG A 308 21.42 12.18 9.68
C ARG A 308 21.33 13.65 10.08
N PHE A 309 20.14 14.24 10.01
CA PHE A 309 19.94 15.67 10.22
C PHE A 309 19.47 16.03 11.63
N GLY A 310 19.02 15.06 12.40
CA GLY A 310 18.48 15.28 13.73
C GLY A 310 17.04 15.83 13.75
N THR A 311 16.40 15.70 14.89
CA THR A 311 15.01 16.10 15.10
C THR A 311 14.78 17.61 15.12
N GLU A 312 15.83 18.38 15.34
CA GLU A 312 15.82 19.85 15.37
C GLU A 312 15.80 20.45 13.95
N GLN A 313 16.38 19.74 12.96
CA GLN A 313 16.44 20.20 11.57
C GLN A 313 15.39 19.58 10.67
N VAL A 314 14.75 18.48 11.10
CA VAL A 314 13.74 17.76 10.32
C VAL A 314 12.35 18.00 10.87
N ALA A 315 11.55 18.80 10.18
CA ALA A 315 10.12 18.92 10.44
C ALA A 315 9.39 17.77 9.74
N GLU A 316 8.96 16.76 10.51
CA GLU A 316 8.26 15.60 9.99
C GLU A 316 6.74 15.87 9.94
N VAL A 317 6.19 15.97 8.72
CA VAL A 317 4.74 16.13 8.47
C VAL A 317 4.17 14.78 8.02
N THR A 318 3.88 13.92 8.98
CA THR A 318 3.36 12.56 8.76
C THR A 318 2.31 12.21 9.80
N GLY A 319 1.58 11.12 9.59
CA GLY A 319 0.63 10.58 10.56
C GLY A 319 1.29 9.92 11.78
N ARG A 320 2.59 9.62 11.74
CA ARG A 320 3.26 8.92 12.85
C ARG A 320 3.14 9.71 14.16
N SER A 321 2.68 9.04 15.20
CA SER A 321 2.65 9.57 16.56
C SER A 321 3.98 9.34 17.31
N ARG A 322 4.79 8.39 16.84
CA ARG A 322 6.06 7.98 17.43
C ARG A 322 7.14 7.85 16.37
N ARG A 323 8.40 7.99 16.78
CA ARG A 323 9.57 7.77 15.91
C ARG A 323 10.70 7.15 16.69
N VAL A 324 11.60 6.45 16.00
CA VAL A 324 12.84 5.92 16.57
C VAL A 324 13.96 6.90 16.25
N VAL A 325 14.63 7.38 17.28
CA VAL A 325 15.74 8.33 17.17
C VAL A 325 16.99 7.76 17.81
N ALA A 326 18.15 8.09 17.22
CA ALA A 326 19.42 7.76 17.84
C ALA A 326 19.79 8.86 18.85
N ARG A 327 20.08 8.48 20.09
CA ARG A 327 20.60 9.37 21.13
C ARG A 327 21.94 8.86 21.62
N ILE A 328 22.82 9.78 21.96
CA ILE A 328 24.10 9.45 22.60
C ILE A 328 23.86 9.48 24.11
N GLY A 329 24.06 8.33 24.77
CA GLY A 329 23.96 8.20 26.22
C GLY A 329 25.08 8.96 26.95
N ALA A 330 24.95 9.09 28.27
CA ALA A 330 26.00 9.71 29.11
C ALA A 330 27.35 8.95 29.08
N ASP A 331 27.31 7.69 28.65
CA ASP A 331 28.44 6.79 28.42
C ASP A 331 29.11 6.95 27.07
N GLY A 332 28.56 7.82 26.19
CA GLY A 332 29.03 8.03 24.81
C GLY A 332 28.52 6.97 23.82
N GLU A 333 27.74 5.98 24.25
CA GLU A 333 27.16 4.98 23.37
C GLU A 333 25.93 5.50 22.64
N ARG A 334 25.79 5.12 21.36
CA ARG A 334 24.62 5.43 20.55
C ARG A 334 23.52 4.40 20.81
N ARG A 335 22.39 4.87 21.31
CA ARG A 335 21.21 4.04 21.58
C ARG A 335 20.02 4.48 20.74
N LEU A 336 19.17 3.54 20.40
CA LEU A 336 17.91 3.83 19.72
C LEU A 336 16.82 3.98 20.77
N CYS A 337 16.11 5.10 20.73
CA CYS A 337 15.04 5.42 21.66
C CYS A 337 13.74 5.72 20.92
N VAL A 338 12.62 5.33 21.51
CA VAL A 338 11.31 5.74 21.03
C VAL A 338 10.98 7.12 21.56
N GLU A 339 10.65 8.03 20.67
CA GLU A 339 10.22 9.38 20.99
C GLU A 339 8.77 9.59 20.57
N ASN A 340 7.94 10.11 21.48
CA ASN A 340 6.61 10.58 21.14
C ASN A 340 6.73 11.90 20.38
N ARG A 341 6.02 12.01 19.26
CA ARG A 341 5.92 13.25 18.51
C ARG A 341 4.74 14.07 19.04
N ALA A 342 4.94 15.36 19.23
CA ALA A 342 3.82 16.28 19.39
C ALA A 342 2.92 16.18 18.15
N GLY A 343 1.61 16.04 18.32
CA GLY A 343 0.69 15.95 17.21
C GLY A 343 0.82 17.18 16.31
N SER A 344 0.65 17.00 15.01
CA SER A 344 0.72 18.07 13.99
C SER A 344 -0.27 19.22 14.20
N ALA A 345 -1.12 19.17 15.22
CA ALA A 345 -2.05 20.21 15.63
C ALA A 345 -1.39 21.43 16.30
N ASN A 346 -0.10 21.40 16.58
CA ASN A 346 0.62 22.52 17.19
C ASN A 346 1.42 23.36 16.15
N LEU A 347 0.98 23.39 14.91
CA LEU A 347 1.34 24.44 13.95
C LEU A 347 0.40 25.62 14.20
N ALA A 348 0.59 26.31 15.32
CA ALA A 348 0.04 27.63 15.56
C ALA A 348 1.12 28.67 15.25
#